data_9340fe38d38f653f64998f427513d4df
#
_entry.id   9340fe38d38f653f64998f427513d4df
#
_cell.length_a   1.000
_cell.length_b   1.000
_cell.length_c   1.000
_cell.angle_alpha   90.00
_cell.angle_beta   90.00
_cell.angle_gamma   90.00
#
_symmetry.space_group_name_H-M   'P 1'
#
loop_
_entity.id
_entity.type
_entity.pdbx_description
1 polymer ?
#
loop_
_entity_poly.entity_id
_entity_poly.type
_entity_poly.pdbx_seq_one_letter_code
_entity_poly.pdbx_strand_id
1 'polypeptide(L)'
;ERNLELSDFHTMCERVRTMNKVTIAQIEGRVGGGGSEFAASMDMRFGVIGKTIVNQMEVPLGILPGGSGTQRLPRLVGRGRAMEIVLGADDLDAETAERWGYLNRIYGAEQIDAKVAALAERISRFPVAAVRLAKASVNASDLPIQQGLQEEAYLFARLLRTEAAQHNMSQFLQNGGQTREGELRVGELSAQLGKAD
;
A
#
# COMPACT_ATOMS: atom_id res chain seq x y z
N GLU A 1 23.47 -6.69 -26.85
CA GLU A 1 23.44 -7.35 -25.52
C GLU A 1 22.25 -6.85 -24.69
N ARG A 2 21.64 -7.72 -23.91
CA ARG A 2 20.52 -7.34 -23.04
C ARG A 2 21.07 -6.69 -21.77
N ASN A 3 20.86 -5.36 -21.59
CA ASN A 3 21.12 -4.71 -20.31
C ASN A 3 20.05 -5.13 -19.29
N LEU A 4 20.46 -5.66 -18.16
CA LEU A 4 19.59 -6.09 -17.05
C LEU A 4 19.56 -5.10 -15.88
N GLU A 5 20.27 -3.98 -16.01
CA GLU A 5 20.28 -2.95 -14.97
C GLU A 5 18.94 -2.19 -14.93
N LEU A 6 18.48 -1.90 -13.73
CA LEU A 6 17.33 -1.04 -13.54
C LEU A 6 17.70 0.41 -13.85
N SER A 7 16.79 1.13 -14.51
CA SER A 7 16.95 2.57 -14.67
C SER A 7 16.84 3.29 -13.31
N ASP A 8 17.30 4.53 -13.25
CA ASP A 8 17.17 5.38 -12.05
C ASP A 8 15.71 5.50 -11.58
N PHE A 9 14.79 5.56 -12.54
CA PHE A 9 13.35 5.63 -12.22
C PHE A 9 12.84 4.33 -11.59
N HIS A 10 13.22 3.15 -12.11
CA HIS A 10 12.92 1.88 -11.45
C HIS A 10 13.51 1.81 -10.04
N THR A 11 14.76 2.23 -9.89
CA THR A 11 15.48 2.23 -8.61
C THR A 11 14.78 3.15 -7.61
N MET A 12 14.33 4.33 -8.03
CA MET A 12 13.54 5.25 -7.20
C MET A 12 12.20 4.61 -6.77
N CYS A 13 11.47 4.01 -7.69
CA CYS A 13 10.20 3.34 -7.40
C CYS A 13 10.39 2.18 -6.39
N GLU A 14 11.44 1.36 -6.57
CA GLU A 14 11.75 0.28 -5.62
C GLU A 14 12.17 0.82 -4.25
N ARG A 15 12.93 1.91 -4.21
CA ARG A 15 13.32 2.54 -2.96
C ARG A 15 12.11 3.06 -2.17
N VAL A 16 11.12 3.63 -2.85
CA VAL A 16 9.86 4.06 -2.22
C VAL A 16 9.08 2.86 -1.69
N ARG A 17 8.97 1.78 -2.48
CA ARG A 17 8.27 0.56 -2.08
C ARG A 17 8.90 -0.11 -0.86
N THR A 18 10.23 -0.14 -0.79
CA THR A 18 10.97 -0.91 0.22
C THR A 18 11.44 -0.10 1.42
N MET A 19 11.27 1.23 1.40
CA MET A 19 11.70 2.07 2.52
C MET A 19 11.00 1.70 3.85
N ASN A 20 11.71 1.95 4.95
CA ASN A 20 11.24 1.65 6.32
C ASN A 20 10.14 2.61 6.83
N LYS A 21 9.39 3.22 5.94
CA LYS A 21 8.28 4.14 6.24
C LYS A 21 7.08 3.78 5.37
N VAL A 22 5.89 4.01 5.88
CA VAL A 22 4.66 3.91 5.09
C VAL A 22 4.59 5.11 4.14
N THR A 23 4.19 4.84 2.90
CA THR A 23 4.01 5.83 1.84
C THR A 23 2.55 5.83 1.39
N ILE A 24 1.96 7.02 1.27
CA ILE A 24 0.57 7.19 0.86
C ILE A 24 0.52 8.20 -0.29
N ALA A 25 -0.06 7.79 -1.41
CA ALA A 25 -0.39 8.70 -2.51
C ALA A 25 -1.81 9.23 -2.30
N GLN A 26 -1.94 10.55 -2.16
CA GLN A 26 -3.21 11.26 -2.25
C GLN A 26 -3.28 11.90 -3.63
N ILE A 27 -4.26 11.48 -4.43
CA ILE A 27 -4.36 11.81 -5.87
C ILE A 27 -5.63 12.63 -6.07
N GLU A 28 -5.47 13.94 -6.28
CA GLU A 28 -6.58 14.89 -6.39
C GLU A 28 -6.88 15.31 -7.83
N GLY A 29 -6.26 14.68 -8.79
CA GLY A 29 -6.41 14.97 -10.20
C GLY A 29 -5.90 13.84 -11.07
N ARG A 30 -5.40 14.18 -12.26
CA ARG A 30 -4.85 13.20 -13.20
C ARG A 30 -3.48 12.71 -12.74
N VAL A 31 -3.30 11.40 -12.78
CA VAL A 31 -2.01 10.71 -12.63
C VAL A 31 -1.82 9.74 -13.80
N GLY A 32 -0.84 10.01 -14.67
CA GLY A 32 -0.60 9.20 -15.86
C GLY A 32 0.87 8.87 -16.06
N GLY A 33 1.15 7.86 -16.88
CA GLY A 33 2.51 7.45 -17.22
C GLY A 33 3.37 7.19 -16.00
N GLY A 34 4.57 7.74 -15.97
CA GLY A 34 5.50 7.61 -14.84
C GLY A 34 4.94 8.07 -13.50
N GLY A 35 4.01 9.04 -13.48
CA GLY A 35 3.30 9.44 -12.26
C GLY A 35 2.44 8.32 -11.69
N SER A 36 1.71 7.60 -12.56
CA SER A 36 0.93 6.42 -12.17
C SER A 36 1.83 5.28 -11.70
N GLU A 37 2.97 5.05 -12.35
CA GLU A 37 3.94 4.04 -11.95
C GLU A 37 4.56 4.35 -10.57
N PHE A 38 4.88 5.63 -10.31
CA PHE A 38 5.37 6.10 -9.03
C PHE A 38 4.31 5.93 -7.92
N ALA A 39 3.05 6.33 -8.17
CA ALA A 39 1.96 6.14 -7.24
C ALA A 39 1.68 4.64 -6.98
N ALA A 40 1.76 3.78 -8.01
CA ALA A 40 1.62 2.34 -7.88
C ALA A 40 2.76 1.69 -7.05
N SER A 41 3.88 2.38 -6.88
CA SER A 41 5.01 1.94 -6.05
C SER A 41 4.86 2.33 -4.58
N MET A 42 3.91 3.20 -4.24
CA MET A 42 3.59 3.54 -2.85
C MET A 42 2.72 2.45 -2.20
N ASP A 43 2.69 2.42 -0.88
CA ASP A 43 1.94 1.39 -0.14
C ASP A 43 0.42 1.54 -0.33
N MET A 44 -0.08 2.76 -0.31
CA MET A 44 -1.52 3.04 -0.44
C MET A 44 -1.78 4.24 -1.37
N ARG A 45 -2.95 4.26 -1.99
CA ARG A 45 -3.42 5.28 -2.94
C ARG A 45 -4.85 5.63 -2.64
N PHE A 46 -5.13 6.93 -2.52
CA PHE A 46 -6.46 7.48 -2.32
C PHE A 46 -6.76 8.51 -3.38
N GLY A 47 -8.01 8.58 -3.83
CA GLY A 47 -8.45 9.47 -4.90
C GLY A 47 -9.65 10.32 -4.51
N VAL A 48 -9.94 11.31 -5.35
CA VAL A 48 -11.09 12.21 -5.22
C VAL A 48 -12.17 11.82 -6.23
N ILE A 49 -13.40 11.62 -5.74
CA ILE A 49 -14.58 11.32 -6.54
C ILE A 49 -14.74 12.36 -7.65
N GLY A 50 -14.92 11.89 -8.89
CA GLY A 50 -15.13 12.74 -10.06
C GLY A 50 -13.94 13.61 -10.50
N LYS A 51 -12.75 13.47 -9.86
CA LYS A 51 -11.55 14.24 -10.22
C LYS A 51 -10.35 13.36 -10.52
N THR A 52 -10.14 12.27 -9.77
CA THR A 52 -8.99 11.40 -9.99
C THR A 52 -9.16 10.63 -11.29
N ILE A 53 -8.15 10.72 -12.13
CA ILE A 53 -8.04 9.97 -13.38
C ILE A 53 -6.69 9.30 -13.42
N VAL A 54 -6.69 7.99 -13.68
CA VAL A 54 -5.48 7.18 -13.84
C VAL A 54 -5.31 6.80 -15.30
N ASN A 55 -4.08 6.84 -15.82
CA ASN A 55 -3.79 6.49 -17.20
C ASN A 55 -2.39 5.90 -17.35
N GLN A 56 -2.22 5.03 -18.36
CA GLN A 56 -0.91 4.57 -18.86
C GLN A 56 -0.85 4.84 -20.36
N MET A 57 -0.19 5.92 -20.74
CA MET A 57 -0.24 6.49 -22.10
C MET A 57 0.93 6.06 -22.98
N GLU A 58 1.75 5.11 -22.55
CA GLU A 58 3.03 4.80 -23.19
C GLU A 58 2.90 4.06 -24.51
N VAL A 59 1.94 3.13 -24.61
CA VAL A 59 1.78 2.29 -25.81
C VAL A 59 1.43 3.09 -27.07
N PRO A 60 0.50 4.06 -27.04
CA PRO A 60 0.29 4.96 -28.18
C PRO A 60 1.53 5.76 -28.59
N LEU A 61 2.49 5.97 -27.70
CA LEU A 61 3.77 6.64 -27.98
C LEU A 61 4.83 5.69 -28.55
N GLY A 62 4.50 4.39 -28.74
CA GLY A 62 5.41 3.39 -29.28
C GLY A 62 6.39 2.80 -28.25
N ILE A 63 6.13 3.02 -26.95
CA ILE A 63 6.90 2.47 -25.84
C ILE A 63 6.00 1.71 -24.88
N LEU A 64 6.54 1.21 -23.78
CA LEU A 64 5.76 0.57 -22.71
C LEU A 64 5.99 1.33 -21.39
N PRO A 65 5.14 1.15 -20.37
CA PRO A 65 5.38 1.66 -19.02
C PRO A 65 6.71 1.15 -18.49
N GLY A 66 7.73 2.03 -18.48
CA GLY A 66 9.12 1.67 -18.22
C GLY A 66 9.60 2.00 -16.81
N GLY A 67 8.68 2.27 -15.89
CA GLY A 67 8.99 2.58 -14.50
C GLY A 67 8.38 1.61 -13.49
N SER A 68 8.02 0.42 -13.91
CA SER A 68 7.41 -0.67 -13.16
C SER A 68 5.91 -0.89 -13.37
N GLY A 69 5.22 -0.08 -14.17
CA GLY A 69 3.77 -0.19 -14.39
C GLY A 69 3.35 -1.57 -14.89
N THR A 70 4.08 -2.15 -15.85
CA THR A 70 3.80 -3.50 -16.37
C THR A 70 3.94 -4.61 -15.33
N GLN A 71 4.66 -4.36 -14.24
CA GLN A 71 4.87 -5.31 -13.16
C GLN A 71 3.91 -5.10 -11.99
N ARG A 72 3.60 -3.84 -11.65
CA ARG A 72 2.75 -3.50 -10.50
C ARG A 72 1.27 -3.57 -10.81
N LEU A 73 0.85 -3.09 -11.98
CA LEU A 73 -0.57 -3.10 -12.33
C LEU A 73 -1.19 -4.51 -12.28
N PRO A 74 -0.56 -5.57 -12.85
CA PRO A 74 -1.13 -6.92 -12.73
C PRO A 74 -1.31 -7.41 -11.29
N ARG A 75 -0.46 -6.94 -10.37
CA ARG A 75 -0.53 -7.27 -8.95
C ARG A 75 -1.62 -6.48 -8.22
N LEU A 76 -1.90 -5.27 -8.67
CA LEU A 76 -2.94 -4.42 -8.09
C LEU A 76 -4.34 -4.76 -8.61
N VAL A 77 -4.50 -4.87 -9.94
CA VAL A 77 -5.81 -4.95 -10.59
C VAL A 77 -6.08 -6.29 -11.27
N GLY A 78 -5.13 -7.20 -11.27
CA GLY A 78 -5.17 -8.45 -12.02
C GLY A 78 -4.76 -8.28 -13.49
N ARG A 79 -4.31 -9.39 -14.13
CA ARG A 79 -3.70 -9.38 -15.45
C ARG A 79 -4.61 -8.80 -16.55
N GLY A 80 -5.89 -9.18 -16.56
CA GLY A 80 -6.82 -8.73 -17.63
C GLY A 80 -7.01 -7.21 -17.62
N ARG A 81 -7.31 -6.64 -16.46
CA ARG A 81 -7.47 -5.18 -16.29
C ARG A 81 -6.15 -4.43 -16.53
N ALA A 82 -5.03 -5.00 -16.13
CA ALA A 82 -3.72 -4.41 -16.43
C ALA A 82 -3.46 -4.35 -17.94
N MET A 83 -3.83 -5.38 -18.71
CA MET A 83 -3.75 -5.35 -20.16
C MET A 83 -4.66 -4.27 -20.78
N GLU A 84 -5.88 -4.12 -20.26
CA GLU A 84 -6.81 -3.07 -20.70
C GLU A 84 -6.24 -1.68 -20.43
N ILE A 85 -5.71 -1.41 -19.24
CA ILE A 85 -5.09 -0.12 -18.89
C ILE A 85 -3.88 0.18 -19.78
N VAL A 86 -2.98 -0.79 -19.94
CA VAL A 86 -1.70 -0.58 -20.63
C VAL A 86 -1.85 -0.54 -22.15
N LEU A 87 -2.63 -1.45 -22.72
CA LEU A 87 -2.77 -1.57 -24.19
C LEU A 87 -3.86 -0.65 -24.72
N GLY A 88 -4.95 -0.45 -23.96
CA GLY A 88 -6.03 0.47 -24.31
C GLY A 88 -5.62 1.93 -24.14
N ALA A 89 -4.76 2.21 -23.18
CA ALA A 89 -4.24 3.56 -22.87
C ALA A 89 -5.34 4.60 -22.66
N ASP A 90 -6.54 4.16 -22.23
CA ASP A 90 -7.66 5.02 -21.95
C ASP A 90 -7.66 5.53 -20.50
N ASP A 91 -8.43 6.55 -20.24
CA ASP A 91 -8.59 7.13 -18.92
C ASP A 91 -9.43 6.22 -18.02
N LEU A 92 -8.93 5.97 -16.84
CA LEU A 92 -9.62 5.24 -15.79
C LEU A 92 -10.10 6.26 -14.75
N ASP A 93 -11.39 6.41 -14.57
CA ASP A 93 -11.98 7.28 -13.56
C ASP A 93 -11.75 6.76 -12.13
N ALA A 94 -11.99 7.63 -11.14
CA ALA A 94 -11.75 7.34 -9.73
C ALA A 94 -12.54 6.10 -9.26
N GLU A 95 -13.80 6.00 -9.63
CA GLU A 95 -14.74 4.96 -9.24
C GLU A 95 -14.32 3.59 -9.80
N THR A 96 -13.88 3.58 -11.05
CA THR A 96 -13.36 2.36 -11.67
C THR A 96 -12.00 1.99 -11.12
N ALA A 97 -11.12 2.96 -10.87
CA ALA A 97 -9.80 2.72 -10.26
C ALA A 97 -9.93 2.12 -8.85
N GLU A 98 -10.90 2.58 -8.03
CA GLU A 98 -11.21 1.97 -6.74
C GLU A 98 -11.78 0.56 -6.90
N ARG A 99 -12.81 0.39 -7.73
CA ARG A 99 -13.45 -0.92 -7.97
C ARG A 99 -12.48 -1.97 -8.50
N TRP A 100 -11.47 -1.56 -9.27
CA TRP A 100 -10.44 -2.46 -9.79
C TRP A 100 -9.28 -2.71 -8.85
N GLY A 101 -9.12 -1.91 -7.80
CA GLY A 101 -8.07 -2.06 -6.80
C GLY A 101 -6.79 -1.27 -7.08
N TYR A 102 -6.80 -0.37 -8.05
CA TYR A 102 -5.71 0.59 -8.20
C TYR A 102 -5.71 1.58 -7.03
N LEU A 103 -6.88 2.13 -6.69
CA LEU A 103 -7.06 2.96 -5.49
C LEU A 103 -7.57 2.11 -4.33
N ASN A 104 -7.12 2.43 -3.13
CA ASN A 104 -7.61 1.84 -1.89
C ASN A 104 -9.03 2.34 -1.58
N ARG A 105 -9.25 3.65 -1.71
CA ARG A 105 -10.55 4.33 -1.52
C ARG A 105 -10.58 5.67 -2.25
N ILE A 106 -11.80 6.14 -2.50
CA ILE A 106 -12.08 7.49 -2.98
C ILE A 106 -12.92 8.25 -1.95
N TYR A 107 -12.75 9.57 -1.92
CA TYR A 107 -13.45 10.47 -1.01
C TYR A 107 -13.88 11.73 -1.75
N GLY A 108 -14.85 12.47 -1.20
CA GLY A 108 -15.13 13.84 -1.64
C GLY A 108 -13.90 14.74 -1.45
N ALA A 109 -13.77 15.76 -2.29
CA ALA A 109 -12.60 16.65 -2.27
C ALA A 109 -12.41 17.35 -0.90
N GLU A 110 -13.50 17.61 -0.20
CA GLU A 110 -13.51 18.23 1.14
C GLU A 110 -13.17 17.24 2.27
N GLN A 111 -13.10 15.93 1.97
CA GLN A 111 -12.90 14.89 2.99
C GLN A 111 -11.53 14.20 2.89
N ILE A 112 -10.93 14.16 1.71
CA ILE A 112 -9.74 13.33 1.46
C ILE A 112 -8.59 13.67 2.40
N ASP A 113 -8.31 14.96 2.62
CA ASP A 113 -7.22 15.41 3.51
C ASP A 113 -7.40 14.87 4.93
N ALA A 114 -8.58 15.04 5.50
CA ALA A 114 -8.88 14.59 6.84
C ALA A 114 -8.84 13.04 6.96
N LYS A 115 -9.33 12.33 5.94
CA LYS A 115 -9.34 10.86 5.93
C LYS A 115 -7.93 10.27 5.79
N VAL A 116 -7.12 10.82 4.91
CA VAL A 116 -5.73 10.37 4.71
C VAL A 116 -4.87 10.74 5.91
N ALA A 117 -5.01 11.97 6.43
CA ALA A 117 -4.30 12.39 7.63
C ALA A 117 -4.64 11.52 8.85
N ALA A 118 -5.93 11.22 9.07
CA ALA A 118 -6.35 10.35 10.17
C ALA A 118 -5.76 8.94 10.08
N LEU A 119 -5.67 8.36 8.87
CA LEU A 119 -5.02 7.06 8.66
C LEU A 119 -3.52 7.13 8.94
N ALA A 120 -2.84 8.16 8.43
CA ALA A 120 -1.41 8.37 8.65
C ALA A 120 -1.10 8.57 10.14
N GLU A 121 -1.90 9.37 10.83
CA GLU A 121 -1.78 9.60 12.27
C GLU A 121 -2.00 8.30 13.06
N ARG A 122 -3.04 7.53 12.72
CA ARG A 122 -3.29 6.22 13.35
C ARG A 122 -2.07 5.31 13.23
N ILE A 123 -1.51 5.17 12.01
CA ILE A 123 -0.33 4.32 11.77
C ILE A 123 0.89 4.85 12.54
N SER A 124 1.06 6.16 12.62
CA SER A 124 2.20 6.79 13.31
C SER A 124 2.24 6.53 14.81
N ARG A 125 1.11 6.16 15.42
CA ARG A 125 1.01 5.79 16.85
C ARG A 125 1.45 4.36 17.14
N PHE A 126 1.56 3.51 16.13
CA PHE A 126 1.94 2.10 16.32
C PHE A 126 3.46 1.94 16.48
N PRO A 127 3.92 0.86 17.13
CA PRO A 127 5.34 0.57 17.28
C PRO A 127 6.05 0.55 15.91
N VAL A 128 7.11 1.34 15.78
CA VAL A 128 7.82 1.53 14.51
C VAL A 128 8.33 0.21 13.94
N ALA A 129 8.83 -0.69 14.79
CA ALA A 129 9.29 -2.01 14.37
C ALA A 129 8.14 -2.85 13.78
N ALA A 130 6.95 -2.81 14.40
CA ALA A 130 5.78 -3.55 13.92
C ALA A 130 5.35 -3.04 12.54
N VAL A 131 5.20 -1.73 12.37
CA VAL A 131 4.83 -1.12 11.08
C VAL A 131 5.84 -1.48 9.98
N ARG A 132 7.13 -1.34 10.27
CA ARG A 132 8.20 -1.65 9.32
C ARG A 132 8.23 -3.12 8.90
N LEU A 133 8.16 -4.04 9.87
CA LEU A 133 8.25 -5.48 9.58
C LEU A 133 6.95 -6.01 8.97
N ALA A 134 5.78 -5.46 9.33
CA ALA A 134 4.53 -5.76 8.64
C ALA A 134 4.57 -5.36 7.17
N LYS A 135 5.08 -4.15 6.85
CA LYS A 135 5.29 -3.73 5.46
C LYS A 135 6.25 -4.66 4.72
N ALA A 136 7.37 -5.05 5.34
CA ALA A 136 8.32 -5.98 4.73
C ALA A 136 7.67 -7.35 4.46
N SER A 137 6.88 -7.86 5.40
CA SER A 137 6.15 -9.13 5.25
C SER A 137 5.12 -9.06 4.11
N VAL A 138 4.34 -7.97 4.01
CA VAL A 138 3.40 -7.78 2.90
C VAL A 138 4.15 -7.70 1.56
N ASN A 139 5.29 -7.02 1.50
CA ASN A 139 6.11 -6.97 0.29
C ASN A 139 6.67 -8.35 -0.11
N ALA A 140 6.87 -9.28 0.84
CA ALA A 140 7.30 -10.64 0.57
C ALA A 140 6.22 -11.50 -0.12
N SER A 141 4.98 -11.00 -0.25
CA SER A 141 3.92 -11.64 -1.04
C SER A 141 4.25 -11.72 -2.55
N ASP A 142 5.25 -10.97 -3.01
CA ASP A 142 5.81 -11.09 -4.37
C ASP A 142 6.66 -12.37 -4.57
N LEU A 143 7.06 -13.04 -3.49
CA LEU A 143 7.79 -14.30 -3.50
C LEU A 143 6.85 -15.49 -3.74
N PRO A 144 7.37 -16.67 -4.12
CA PRO A 144 6.61 -17.91 -4.03
C PRO A 144 6.02 -18.08 -2.62
N ILE A 145 4.76 -18.52 -2.53
CA ILE A 145 3.99 -18.52 -1.27
C ILE A 145 4.76 -19.16 -0.08
N GLN A 146 5.46 -20.26 -0.32
CA GLN A 146 6.24 -20.93 0.73
C GLN A 146 7.36 -20.04 1.29
N GLN A 147 8.04 -19.30 0.44
CA GLN A 147 9.10 -18.38 0.85
C GLN A 147 8.51 -17.16 1.58
N GLY A 148 7.39 -16.62 1.09
CA GLY A 148 6.66 -15.56 1.76
C GLY A 148 6.22 -15.95 3.17
N LEU A 149 5.66 -17.15 3.35
CA LEU A 149 5.28 -17.68 4.68
C LEU A 149 6.48 -17.88 5.62
N GLN A 150 7.63 -18.30 5.10
CA GLN A 150 8.86 -18.41 5.89
C GLN A 150 9.35 -17.05 6.38
N GLU A 151 9.33 -16.04 5.50
CA GLU A 151 9.69 -14.67 5.87
C GLU A 151 8.71 -14.10 6.91
N GLU A 152 7.41 -14.26 6.70
CA GLU A 152 6.37 -13.86 7.65
C GLU A 152 6.60 -14.48 9.04
N ALA A 153 6.81 -15.79 9.10
CA ALA A 153 7.07 -16.49 10.38
C ALA A 153 8.31 -15.96 11.08
N TYR A 154 9.38 -15.69 10.33
CA TYR A 154 10.61 -15.11 10.87
C TYR A 154 10.39 -13.70 11.43
N LEU A 155 9.74 -12.83 10.67
CA LEU A 155 9.47 -11.45 11.09
C LEU A 155 8.51 -11.41 12.28
N PHE A 156 7.49 -12.27 12.30
CA PHE A 156 6.55 -12.40 13.41
C PHE A 156 7.26 -12.83 14.70
N ALA A 157 8.12 -13.86 14.63
CA ALA A 157 8.89 -14.33 15.77
C ALA A 157 9.84 -13.26 16.33
N ARG A 158 10.37 -12.39 15.48
CA ARG A 158 11.16 -11.22 15.91
C ARG A 158 10.32 -10.21 16.68
N LEU A 159 9.12 -9.88 16.16
CA LEU A 159 8.22 -8.92 16.81
C LEU A 159 7.73 -9.40 18.17
N LEU A 160 7.40 -10.69 18.31
CA LEU A 160 6.94 -11.27 19.56
C LEU A 160 7.92 -11.07 20.72
N ARG A 161 9.20 -10.90 20.44
CA ARG A 161 10.25 -10.70 21.45
C ARG A 161 10.47 -9.25 21.85
N THR A 162 9.76 -8.31 21.22
CA THR A 162 9.91 -6.89 21.55
C THR A 162 9.09 -6.51 22.77
N GLU A 163 9.60 -5.59 23.58
CA GLU A 163 8.89 -5.05 24.74
C GLU A 163 7.56 -4.41 24.34
N ALA A 164 7.54 -3.67 23.22
CA ALA A 164 6.34 -3.07 22.68
C ALA A 164 5.25 -4.11 22.37
N ALA A 165 5.60 -5.26 21.78
CA ALA A 165 4.64 -6.33 21.53
C ALA A 165 4.07 -6.92 22.81
N GLN A 166 4.93 -7.22 23.79
CA GLN A 166 4.51 -7.78 25.08
C GLN A 166 3.62 -6.79 25.84
N HIS A 167 4.00 -5.52 25.88
CA HIS A 167 3.22 -4.47 26.51
C HIS A 167 1.85 -4.32 25.85
N ASN A 168 1.80 -4.15 24.52
CA ASN A 168 0.54 -3.92 23.81
C ASN A 168 -0.39 -5.14 23.83
N MET A 169 0.13 -6.36 23.77
CA MET A 169 -0.68 -7.57 23.98
C MET A 169 -1.29 -7.62 25.38
N SER A 170 -0.55 -7.29 26.41
CA SER A 170 -1.06 -7.20 27.79
C SER A 170 -2.14 -6.14 27.92
N GLN A 171 -1.91 -4.94 27.38
CA GLN A 171 -2.90 -3.85 27.35
C GLN A 171 -4.18 -4.24 26.58
N PHE A 172 -4.03 -4.91 25.45
CA PHE A 172 -5.16 -5.38 24.65
C PHE A 172 -6.06 -6.33 25.48
N LEU A 173 -5.46 -7.29 26.19
CA LEU A 173 -6.20 -8.23 27.05
C LEU A 173 -6.88 -7.51 28.23
N GLN A 174 -6.18 -6.60 28.90
CA GLN A 174 -6.70 -5.81 30.02
C GLN A 174 -7.89 -4.94 29.61
N ASN A 175 -7.87 -4.42 28.39
CA ASN A 175 -8.95 -3.60 27.82
C ASN A 175 -10.12 -4.42 27.24
N GLY A 176 -10.15 -5.73 27.46
CA GLY A 176 -11.23 -6.62 27.06
C GLY A 176 -11.01 -7.33 25.70
N GLY A 177 -9.80 -7.30 25.17
CA GLY A 177 -9.44 -8.13 24.00
C GLY A 177 -9.70 -9.61 24.28
N GLN A 178 -10.07 -10.36 23.24
CA GLN A 178 -10.48 -11.77 23.30
C GLN A 178 -11.78 -12.05 24.11
N THR A 179 -12.49 -11.00 24.52
CA THR A 179 -13.87 -11.15 25.00
C THR A 179 -14.84 -10.94 23.82
N ARG A 180 -16.05 -11.49 23.91
CA ARG A 180 -17.08 -11.30 22.86
C ARG A 180 -17.37 -9.81 22.61
N GLU A 181 -17.44 -9.00 23.65
CA GLU A 181 -17.67 -7.56 23.55
C GLU A 181 -16.46 -6.85 22.91
N GLY A 182 -15.24 -7.19 23.34
CA GLY A 182 -14.00 -6.63 22.80
C GLY A 182 -13.81 -6.94 21.32
N GLU A 183 -14.12 -8.17 20.89
CA GLU A 183 -14.03 -8.56 19.47
C GLU A 183 -14.95 -7.74 18.56
N LEU A 184 -16.14 -7.34 19.04
CA LEU A 184 -17.03 -6.46 18.28
C LEU A 184 -16.50 -5.02 18.14
N ARG A 185 -15.52 -4.63 18.98
CA ARG A 185 -14.89 -3.30 18.99
C ARG A 185 -13.38 -3.35 18.83
N VAL A 186 -12.85 -4.41 18.25
CA VAL A 186 -11.39 -4.62 18.12
C VAL A 186 -10.67 -3.45 17.44
N GLY A 187 -11.32 -2.80 16.48
CA GLY A 187 -10.77 -1.61 15.81
C GLY A 187 -10.57 -0.42 16.75
N GLU A 188 -11.48 -0.22 17.72
CA GLU A 188 -11.39 0.83 18.74
C GLU A 188 -10.32 0.48 19.78
N LEU A 189 -10.32 -0.78 20.28
CA LEU A 189 -9.30 -1.27 21.19
C LEU A 189 -7.90 -1.12 20.60
N SER A 190 -7.73 -1.52 19.34
CA SER A 190 -6.44 -1.39 18.64
C SER A 190 -5.99 0.06 18.46
N ALA A 191 -6.94 1.00 18.31
CA ALA A 191 -6.63 2.42 18.19
C ALA A 191 -6.10 3.06 19.49
N GLN A 192 -6.36 2.43 20.64
CA GLN A 192 -5.91 2.88 21.97
C GLN A 192 -4.50 2.38 22.30
N LEU A 193 -4.00 1.37 21.56
CA LEU A 193 -2.65 0.86 21.72
C LEU A 193 -1.66 1.84 21.08
N GLY A 194 -0.55 2.10 21.75
CA GLY A 194 0.45 3.05 21.32
C GLY A 194 1.86 2.47 21.20
N LYS A 195 2.82 3.37 20.99
CA LYS A 195 4.23 3.03 21.17
C LYS A 195 4.42 2.76 22.67
N ALA A 196 5.06 1.64 23.01
CA ALA A 196 5.70 1.55 24.30
C ALA A 196 6.88 2.54 24.29
N ASP A 197 6.88 3.47 25.22
CA ASP A 197 7.96 4.44 25.41
C ASP A 197 9.29 3.74 25.75
#